data_3765a1cd05f7fcbfda2eb1c65c55a513
#
_entry.id   3765a1cd05f7fcbfda2eb1c65c55a513
#
_cell.length_a   1.000
_cell.length_b   1.000
_cell.length_c   1.000
_cell.angle_alpha   90.00
_cell.angle_beta   90.00
_cell.angle_gamma   90.00
#
_symmetry.space_group_name_H-M   'P 1'
#
loop_
_entity.id
_entity.type
_entity.pdbx_description
1 polymer ?
#
loop_
_entity_poly.entity_id
_entity_poly.type
_entity_poly.pdbx_seq_one_letter_code
_entity_poly.pdbx_strand_id
1 'polypeptide(L)'
;SGGEAPASVEAAADFVGALLDAAGVQQAALVGHSWGSLIAMEAAARFPDRISHLVLVGTAYPMKVSPALIQASLEEPEKALRMVNVFSRSTLAAPPSALGPGTWVFGAGMALGRRVLRSNPVVNVFHRGFVACDSYAGGEAAMKNGRCPVLFVLGTADQMTPPKAAQGLIEAARAAGRTVEVSRVPVGHHQMTEAPDATLFALRDFLQRKAAPALAA
;
A
#
# COMPACT_ATOMS: atom_id res chain seq x y z
N SER A 1 -6.43 -7.03 -15.00
CA SER A 1 -7.34 -8.13 -14.68
C SER A 1 -8.72 -7.81 -15.23
N GLY A 2 -9.41 -8.80 -15.76
CA GLY A 2 -10.82 -8.65 -16.15
C GLY A 2 -11.76 -8.73 -14.95
N GLY A 3 -13.06 -8.50 -15.19
CA GLY A 3 -14.10 -8.58 -14.18
C GLY A 3 -14.37 -7.24 -13.46
N GLU A 4 -15.24 -7.29 -12.46
CA GLU A 4 -15.56 -6.13 -11.65
C GLU A 4 -14.42 -5.78 -10.70
N ALA A 5 -14.11 -4.48 -10.65
CA ALA A 5 -13.15 -3.97 -9.66
C ALA A 5 -13.77 -4.02 -8.25
N PRO A 6 -13.06 -4.51 -7.22
CA PRO A 6 -13.54 -4.48 -5.85
C PRO A 6 -13.98 -3.08 -5.42
N ALA A 7 -15.13 -2.98 -4.74
CA ALA A 7 -15.71 -1.70 -4.34
C ALA A 7 -15.22 -1.21 -2.97
N SER A 8 -14.60 -2.08 -2.19
CA SER A 8 -14.09 -1.76 -0.85
C SER A 8 -12.75 -2.45 -0.58
N VAL A 9 -12.10 -2.08 0.51
CA VAL A 9 -10.87 -2.73 0.99
C VAL A 9 -11.15 -4.18 1.35
N GLU A 10 -12.28 -4.47 1.97
CA GLU A 10 -12.70 -5.80 2.40
C GLU A 10 -12.91 -6.72 1.18
N ALA A 11 -13.63 -6.24 0.16
CA ALA A 11 -13.83 -7.00 -1.07
C ALA A 11 -12.52 -7.26 -1.83
N ALA A 12 -11.59 -6.29 -1.78
CA ALA A 12 -10.26 -6.47 -2.36
C ALA A 12 -9.41 -7.47 -1.56
N ALA A 13 -9.56 -7.52 -0.24
CA ALA A 13 -8.91 -8.52 0.61
C ALA A 13 -9.44 -9.94 0.34
N ASP A 14 -10.77 -10.09 0.16
CA ASP A 14 -11.37 -11.37 -0.24
C ASP A 14 -10.86 -11.85 -1.60
N PHE A 15 -10.69 -10.90 -2.56
CA PHE A 15 -10.07 -11.19 -3.84
C PHE A 15 -8.63 -11.71 -3.70
N VAL A 16 -7.83 -11.16 -2.75
CA VAL A 16 -6.48 -11.68 -2.47
C VAL A 16 -6.54 -13.13 -2.00
N GLY A 17 -7.47 -13.47 -1.10
CA GLY A 17 -7.68 -14.85 -0.67
C GLY A 17 -8.00 -15.80 -1.84
N ALA A 18 -8.97 -15.41 -2.67
CA ALA A 18 -9.35 -16.16 -3.86
C ALA A 18 -8.19 -16.31 -4.87
N LEU A 19 -7.34 -15.28 -5.00
CA LEU A 19 -6.15 -15.33 -5.85
C LEU A 19 -5.13 -16.35 -5.33
N LEU A 20 -4.88 -16.41 -4.02
CA LEU A 20 -3.99 -17.39 -3.42
C LEU A 20 -4.51 -18.82 -3.67
N ASP A 21 -5.82 -19.03 -3.55
CA ASP A 21 -6.44 -20.33 -3.83
C ASP A 21 -6.30 -20.71 -5.30
N ALA A 22 -6.62 -19.80 -6.21
CA ALA A 22 -6.51 -20.05 -7.65
C ALA A 22 -5.05 -20.29 -8.11
N ALA A 23 -4.08 -19.70 -7.40
CA ALA A 23 -2.66 -19.90 -7.67
C ALA A 23 -2.06 -21.13 -6.97
N GLY A 24 -2.85 -21.86 -6.14
CA GLY A 24 -2.35 -22.99 -5.35
C GLY A 24 -1.35 -22.61 -4.27
N VAL A 25 -1.30 -21.32 -3.89
CA VAL A 25 -0.34 -20.80 -2.89
C VAL A 25 -0.93 -20.98 -1.50
N GLN A 26 -0.33 -21.79 -0.67
CA GLN A 26 -0.80 -22.05 0.69
C GLN A 26 -0.51 -20.90 1.64
N GLN A 27 0.66 -20.30 1.53
CA GLN A 27 1.07 -19.17 2.36
C GLN A 27 1.91 -18.16 1.56
N ALA A 28 1.71 -16.88 1.81
CA ALA A 28 2.44 -15.80 1.14
C ALA A 28 2.83 -14.68 2.11
N ALA A 29 3.88 -13.92 1.76
CA ALA A 29 4.10 -12.60 2.30
C ALA A 29 3.30 -11.59 1.47
N LEU A 30 2.61 -10.66 2.13
CA LEU A 30 1.89 -9.57 1.46
C LEU A 30 2.64 -8.26 1.60
N VAL A 31 2.88 -7.60 0.48
CA VAL A 31 3.45 -6.26 0.42
C VAL A 31 2.43 -5.34 -0.23
N GLY A 32 1.92 -4.37 0.52
CA GLY A 32 0.95 -3.40 0.05
C GLY A 32 1.49 -1.98 0.11
N HIS A 33 1.29 -1.20 -0.95
CA HIS A 33 1.63 0.22 -1.01
C HIS A 33 0.37 1.07 -1.01
N SER A 34 0.32 2.12 -0.21
CA SER A 34 -0.80 3.07 -0.18
C SER A 34 -2.14 2.35 0.04
N TRP A 35 -3.13 2.49 -0.85
CA TRP A 35 -4.36 1.70 -0.81
C TRP A 35 -4.11 0.20 -0.70
N GLY A 36 -3.13 -0.32 -1.44
CA GLY A 36 -2.73 -1.72 -1.34
C GLY A 36 -2.27 -2.14 0.07
N SER A 37 -1.80 -1.20 0.90
CA SER A 37 -1.44 -1.48 2.29
C SER A 37 -2.67 -1.78 3.16
N LEU A 38 -3.79 -1.09 2.91
CA LEU A 38 -5.05 -1.38 3.60
C LEU A 38 -5.60 -2.75 3.20
N ILE A 39 -5.52 -3.09 1.91
CA ILE A 39 -5.92 -4.41 1.39
C ILE A 39 -5.07 -5.52 1.99
N ALA A 40 -3.75 -5.35 2.00
CA ALA A 40 -2.83 -6.35 2.55
C ALA A 40 -3.05 -6.55 4.06
N MET A 41 -3.30 -5.47 4.79
CA MET A 41 -3.62 -5.50 6.22
C MET A 41 -4.93 -6.23 6.50
N GLU A 42 -5.99 -5.90 5.76
CA GLU A 42 -7.30 -6.55 5.88
C GLU A 42 -7.23 -8.04 5.50
N ALA A 43 -6.50 -8.39 4.43
CA ALA A 43 -6.28 -9.78 4.03
C ALA A 43 -5.51 -10.57 5.11
N ALA A 44 -4.50 -9.96 5.74
CA ALA A 44 -3.75 -10.60 6.82
C ALA A 44 -4.61 -10.86 8.08
N ALA A 45 -5.63 -10.04 8.30
CA ALA A 45 -6.60 -10.26 9.40
C ALA A 45 -7.62 -11.34 9.07
N ARG A 46 -8.11 -11.37 7.82
CA ARG A 46 -9.11 -12.36 7.36
C ARG A 46 -8.53 -13.76 7.17
N PHE A 47 -7.28 -13.82 6.71
CA PHE A 47 -6.60 -15.07 6.37
C PHE A 47 -5.29 -15.22 7.16
N PRO A 48 -5.32 -15.20 8.52
CA PRO A 48 -4.11 -15.10 9.34
C PRO A 48 -3.14 -16.28 9.15
N ASP A 49 -3.64 -17.46 8.82
CA ASP A 49 -2.82 -18.65 8.61
C ASP A 49 -2.22 -18.72 7.19
N ARG A 50 -2.72 -17.88 6.28
CA ARG A 50 -2.27 -17.78 4.88
C ARG A 50 -1.19 -16.72 4.67
N ILE A 51 -0.97 -15.84 5.66
CA ILE A 51 -0.05 -14.72 5.51
C ILE A 51 1.12 -14.87 6.47
N SER A 52 2.32 -15.05 5.91
CA SER A 52 3.55 -15.26 6.68
C SER A 52 4.17 -13.94 7.18
N HIS A 53 4.10 -12.88 6.38
CA HIS A 53 4.64 -11.55 6.68
C HIS A 53 3.75 -10.48 6.07
N LEU A 54 3.65 -9.33 6.72
CA LEU A 54 2.93 -8.17 6.23
C LEU A 54 3.89 -6.99 6.10
N VAL A 55 3.94 -6.37 4.92
CA VAL A 55 4.71 -5.14 4.69
C VAL A 55 3.77 -4.04 4.21
N LEU A 56 3.75 -2.94 4.95
CA LEU A 56 2.92 -1.76 4.68
C LEU A 56 3.83 -0.60 4.26
N VAL A 57 3.81 -0.28 2.96
CA VAL A 57 4.63 0.78 2.37
C VAL A 57 3.76 2.02 2.17
N GLY A 58 4.17 3.17 2.69
CA GLY A 58 3.41 4.41 2.55
C GLY A 58 1.96 4.27 3.03
N THR A 59 1.77 3.80 4.25
CA THR A 59 0.44 3.54 4.83
C THR A 59 -0.01 4.64 5.78
N ALA A 60 -1.32 4.79 5.91
CA ALA A 60 -1.97 5.66 6.89
C ALA A 60 -3.28 5.03 7.37
N TYR A 61 -3.73 5.42 8.56
CA TYR A 61 -5.07 5.10 9.01
C TYR A 61 -5.58 6.12 10.04
N PRO A 62 -6.81 6.64 9.87
CA PRO A 62 -7.64 6.50 8.67
C PRO A 62 -6.96 7.08 7.43
N MET A 63 -7.16 6.45 6.25
CA MET A 63 -6.59 6.93 5.00
C MET A 63 -7.60 7.86 4.30
N LYS A 64 -7.72 9.07 4.81
CA LYS A 64 -8.64 10.07 4.28
C LYS A 64 -8.12 10.66 2.97
N VAL A 65 -9.02 10.80 2.00
CA VAL A 65 -8.75 11.40 0.70
C VAL A 65 -9.44 12.75 0.61
N SER A 66 -8.73 13.76 0.11
CA SER A 66 -9.34 15.09 0.00
C SER A 66 -10.56 15.07 -0.93
N PRO A 67 -11.66 15.76 -0.59
CA PRO A 67 -12.85 15.84 -1.45
C PRO A 67 -12.52 16.31 -2.87
N ALA A 68 -11.59 17.25 -3.01
CA ALA A 68 -11.14 17.76 -4.29
C ALA A 68 -10.48 16.68 -5.16
N LEU A 69 -9.70 15.75 -4.55
CA LEU A 69 -9.09 14.64 -5.27
C LEU A 69 -10.14 13.58 -5.66
N ILE A 70 -11.08 13.28 -4.77
CA ILE A 70 -12.20 12.36 -5.06
C ILE A 70 -13.01 12.90 -6.24
N GLN A 71 -13.41 14.16 -6.20
CA GLN A 71 -14.16 14.80 -7.29
C GLN A 71 -13.37 14.81 -8.59
N ALA A 72 -12.12 15.28 -8.56
CA ALA A 72 -11.27 15.31 -9.75
C ALA A 72 -11.04 13.91 -10.34
N SER A 73 -10.94 12.87 -9.51
CA SER A 73 -10.76 11.49 -10.01
C SER A 73 -11.96 10.98 -10.80
N LEU A 74 -13.17 11.53 -10.56
CA LEU A 74 -14.39 11.20 -11.28
C LEU A 74 -14.58 12.08 -12.51
N GLU A 75 -14.47 13.39 -12.35
CA GLU A 75 -14.84 14.38 -13.38
C GLU A 75 -13.67 14.75 -14.29
N GLU A 76 -12.45 14.82 -13.75
CA GLU A 76 -11.23 15.25 -14.44
C GLU A 76 -10.06 14.28 -14.15
N PRO A 77 -10.15 12.99 -14.54
CA PRO A 77 -9.18 11.97 -14.12
C PRO A 77 -7.73 12.29 -14.49
N GLU A 78 -7.47 12.97 -15.57
CA GLU A 78 -6.14 13.45 -15.94
C GLU A 78 -5.58 14.50 -14.95
N LYS A 79 -6.42 15.37 -14.41
CA LYS A 79 -6.06 16.33 -13.38
C LYS A 79 -5.76 15.61 -12.06
N ALA A 80 -6.59 14.63 -11.67
CA ALA A 80 -6.35 13.82 -10.50
C ALA A 80 -5.04 13.03 -10.60
N LEU A 81 -4.71 12.46 -11.75
CA LEU A 81 -3.42 11.80 -11.98
C LEU A 81 -2.23 12.76 -11.79
N ARG A 82 -2.35 14.01 -12.28
CA ARG A 82 -1.32 15.05 -12.08
C ARG A 82 -1.16 15.38 -10.60
N MET A 83 -2.27 15.58 -9.87
CA MET A 83 -2.26 15.84 -8.43
C MET A 83 -1.53 14.72 -7.68
N VAL A 84 -1.90 13.47 -7.92
CA VAL A 84 -1.23 12.32 -7.29
C VAL A 84 0.26 12.30 -7.61
N ASN A 85 0.65 12.48 -8.88
CA ASN A 85 2.06 12.45 -9.26
C ASN A 85 2.89 13.57 -8.62
N VAL A 86 2.30 14.76 -8.40
CA VAL A 86 2.97 15.88 -7.76
C VAL A 86 3.11 15.64 -6.25
N PHE A 87 2.01 15.32 -5.57
CA PHE A 87 1.98 15.18 -4.11
C PHE A 87 2.63 13.89 -3.59
N SER A 88 2.76 12.87 -4.45
CA SER A 88 3.37 11.60 -4.07
C SER A 88 4.90 11.64 -3.99
N ARG A 89 5.55 12.69 -4.46
CA ARG A 89 7.01 12.72 -4.56
C ARG A 89 7.62 13.79 -3.69
N SER A 90 8.75 13.47 -3.07
CA SER A 90 9.56 14.46 -2.35
C SER A 90 10.27 15.41 -3.31
N THR A 91 10.57 14.94 -4.51
CA THR A 91 11.14 15.71 -5.61
C THR A 91 10.67 15.17 -6.96
N LEU A 92 10.55 16.05 -7.95
CA LEU A 92 10.29 15.65 -9.34
C LEU A 92 11.59 15.27 -10.09
N ALA A 93 12.75 15.54 -9.50
CA ALA A 93 14.02 15.08 -10.00
C ALA A 93 14.25 13.61 -9.63
N ALA A 94 14.58 12.77 -10.61
CA ALA A 94 14.89 11.38 -10.37
C ALA A 94 16.18 11.25 -9.54
N PRO A 95 16.21 10.41 -8.48
CA PRO A 95 17.46 10.07 -7.82
C PRO A 95 18.43 9.43 -8.82
N PRO A 96 19.70 9.83 -8.85
CA PRO A 96 20.66 9.29 -9.83
C PRO A 96 20.85 7.77 -9.77
N SER A 97 20.65 7.18 -8.58
CA SER A 97 20.76 5.74 -8.36
C SER A 97 19.53 4.93 -8.80
N ALA A 98 18.40 5.58 -9.02
CA ALA A 98 17.14 4.89 -9.25
C ALA A 98 16.79 4.72 -10.73
N LEU A 99 17.26 5.62 -11.57
CA LEU A 99 16.79 5.72 -12.94
C LEU A 99 17.95 6.10 -13.89
N GLY A 100 17.97 5.48 -15.06
CA GLY A 100 18.94 5.82 -16.10
C GLY A 100 18.78 7.25 -16.62
N PRO A 101 19.82 7.81 -17.27
CA PRO A 101 19.77 9.13 -17.89
C PRO A 101 18.57 9.27 -18.83
N GLY A 102 17.89 10.39 -18.79
CA GLY A 102 16.72 10.68 -19.65
C GLY A 102 15.40 10.11 -19.16
N THR A 103 15.35 9.41 -18.03
CA THR A 103 14.09 8.92 -17.48
C THR A 103 13.26 10.07 -16.89
N TRP A 104 12.05 10.25 -17.43
CA TRP A 104 11.11 11.24 -16.93
C TRP A 104 10.08 10.59 -15.99
N VAL A 105 10.36 10.67 -14.70
CA VAL A 105 9.58 10.03 -13.63
C VAL A 105 8.11 10.46 -13.62
N PHE A 106 7.87 11.77 -13.78
CA PHE A 106 6.50 12.29 -13.85
C PHE A 106 5.74 11.73 -15.05
N GLY A 107 6.34 11.72 -16.23
CA GLY A 107 5.74 11.15 -17.44
C GLY A 107 5.48 9.66 -17.33
N ALA A 108 6.37 8.90 -16.70
CA ALA A 108 6.18 7.48 -16.44
C ALA A 108 4.98 7.24 -15.50
N GLY A 109 4.86 8.04 -14.43
CA GLY A 109 3.70 8.01 -13.53
C GLY A 109 2.38 8.33 -14.24
N MET A 110 2.37 9.38 -15.09
CA MET A 110 1.21 9.72 -15.91
C MET A 110 0.83 8.59 -16.88
N ALA A 111 1.81 7.99 -17.54
CA ALA A 111 1.58 6.88 -18.48
C ALA A 111 1.00 5.66 -17.77
N LEU A 112 1.51 5.32 -16.58
CA LEU A 112 0.98 4.24 -15.76
C LEU A 112 -0.45 4.53 -15.31
N GLY A 113 -0.73 5.73 -14.80
CA GLY A 113 -2.07 6.13 -14.38
C GLY A 113 -3.09 6.07 -15.52
N ARG A 114 -2.74 6.55 -16.71
CA ARG A 114 -3.58 6.43 -17.92
C ARG A 114 -3.84 4.98 -18.30
N ARG A 115 -2.83 4.11 -18.14
CA ARG A 115 -2.99 2.67 -18.37
C ARG A 115 -3.96 2.05 -17.37
N VAL A 116 -3.90 2.45 -16.10
CA VAL A 116 -4.86 2.03 -15.07
C VAL A 116 -6.28 2.49 -15.42
N LEU A 117 -6.48 3.75 -15.78
CA LEU A 117 -7.79 4.26 -16.20
C LEU A 117 -8.39 3.47 -17.37
N ARG A 118 -7.57 3.07 -18.34
CA ARG A 118 -8.01 2.29 -19.51
C ARG A 118 -8.12 0.78 -19.24
N SER A 119 -7.69 0.30 -18.08
CA SER A 119 -7.67 -1.14 -17.76
C SER A 119 -9.07 -1.73 -17.56
N ASN A 120 -10.05 -0.90 -17.23
CA ASN A 120 -11.44 -1.31 -17.07
C ASN A 120 -12.35 -0.32 -17.83
N PRO A 121 -13.09 -0.77 -18.87
CA PRO A 121 -13.93 0.10 -19.68
C PRO A 121 -15.27 0.47 -19.01
N VAL A 122 -15.65 -0.24 -17.95
CA VAL A 122 -16.95 -0.08 -17.28
C VAL A 122 -16.83 0.77 -16.01
N VAL A 123 -15.72 0.62 -15.29
CA VAL A 123 -15.54 1.23 -13.97
C VAL A 123 -14.27 2.06 -13.95
N ASN A 124 -14.37 3.29 -13.45
CA ASN A 124 -13.21 4.09 -13.12
C ASN A 124 -12.54 3.51 -11.84
N VAL A 125 -11.60 2.58 -12.04
CA VAL A 125 -10.90 1.88 -10.95
C VAL A 125 -10.05 2.82 -10.11
N PHE A 126 -9.60 3.94 -10.68
CA PHE A 126 -8.81 4.95 -9.98
C PHE A 126 -9.67 5.71 -8.97
N HIS A 127 -10.86 6.17 -9.38
CA HIS A 127 -11.83 6.79 -8.50
C HIS A 127 -12.31 5.83 -7.41
N ARG A 128 -12.64 4.60 -7.79
CA ARG A 128 -13.13 3.56 -6.86
C ARG A 128 -12.12 3.28 -5.75
N GLY A 129 -10.83 3.26 -6.06
CA GLY A 129 -9.75 3.10 -5.07
C GLY A 129 -9.74 4.22 -4.03
N PHE A 130 -9.92 5.48 -4.43
CA PHE A 130 -9.97 6.61 -3.48
C PHE A 130 -11.20 6.56 -2.57
N VAL A 131 -12.36 6.21 -3.11
CA VAL A 131 -13.58 6.02 -2.31
C VAL A 131 -13.40 4.88 -1.30
N ALA A 132 -12.80 3.77 -1.71
CA ALA A 132 -12.52 2.64 -0.83
C ALA A 132 -11.53 3.02 0.30
N CYS A 133 -10.48 3.81 0.00
CA CYS A 133 -9.57 4.31 1.02
C CYS A 133 -10.29 5.19 2.06
N ASP A 134 -11.07 6.16 1.57
CA ASP A 134 -11.72 7.16 2.41
C ASP A 134 -12.78 6.55 3.34
N SER A 135 -13.48 5.51 2.88
CA SER A 135 -14.56 4.85 3.61
C SER A 135 -14.09 3.73 4.55
N TYR A 136 -12.86 3.22 4.38
CA TYR A 136 -12.38 2.09 5.19
C TYR A 136 -12.23 2.43 6.67
N ALA A 137 -12.88 1.62 7.52
CA ALA A 137 -12.93 1.82 8.96
C ALA A 137 -12.36 0.64 9.79
N GLY A 138 -11.86 -0.42 9.14
CA GLY A 138 -11.42 -1.66 9.79
C GLY A 138 -9.97 -1.71 10.26
N GLY A 139 -9.15 -0.67 10.04
CA GLY A 139 -7.69 -0.76 10.15
C GLY A 139 -7.14 -1.19 11.51
N GLU A 140 -7.61 -0.61 12.61
CA GLU A 140 -7.14 -1.02 13.94
C GLU A 140 -7.57 -2.45 14.30
N ALA A 141 -8.78 -2.83 13.94
CA ALA A 141 -9.27 -4.19 14.16
C ALA A 141 -8.45 -5.20 13.32
N ALA A 142 -8.14 -4.86 12.08
CA ALA A 142 -7.30 -5.69 11.23
C ALA A 142 -5.87 -5.84 11.81
N MET A 143 -5.29 -4.77 12.35
CA MET A 143 -3.99 -4.86 13.02
C MET A 143 -4.02 -5.74 14.27
N LYS A 144 -5.10 -5.73 15.03
CA LYS A 144 -5.28 -6.59 16.22
C LYS A 144 -5.47 -8.06 15.86
N ASN A 145 -6.19 -8.34 14.77
CA ASN A 145 -6.57 -9.71 14.36
C ASN A 145 -5.47 -10.41 13.54
N GLY A 146 -4.57 -9.66 12.89
CA GLY A 146 -3.45 -10.23 12.16
C GLY A 146 -2.43 -10.88 13.10
N ARG A 147 -1.81 -12.00 12.65
CA ARG A 147 -0.88 -12.79 13.49
C ARG A 147 0.57 -12.70 13.03
N CYS A 148 0.81 -12.43 11.76
CA CYS A 148 2.16 -12.41 11.20
C CYS A 148 2.96 -11.17 11.66
N PRO A 149 4.31 -11.21 11.62
CA PRO A 149 5.13 -10.03 11.80
C PRO A 149 4.80 -8.96 10.77
N VAL A 150 4.99 -7.68 11.14
CA VAL A 150 4.68 -6.54 10.27
C VAL A 150 5.84 -5.57 10.17
N LEU A 151 6.15 -5.13 8.95
CA LEU A 151 7.07 -4.05 8.63
C LEU A 151 6.29 -2.85 8.09
N PHE A 152 6.56 -1.68 8.65
CA PHE A 152 6.15 -0.40 8.10
C PHE A 152 7.34 0.25 7.38
N VAL A 153 7.17 0.59 6.10
CA VAL A 153 8.14 1.38 5.31
C VAL A 153 7.54 2.75 5.07
N LEU A 154 8.05 3.77 5.73
CA LEU A 154 7.45 5.10 5.77
C LEU A 154 8.40 6.14 5.17
N GLY A 155 7.91 6.90 4.19
CA GLY A 155 8.60 8.05 3.62
C GLY A 155 8.56 9.23 4.58
N THR A 156 9.72 9.79 4.99
CA THR A 156 9.72 10.90 5.95
C THR A 156 9.25 12.22 5.35
N ALA A 157 9.26 12.34 4.02
CA ALA A 157 8.74 13.47 3.25
C ALA A 157 7.39 13.15 2.55
N ASP A 158 6.74 12.06 2.94
CA ASP A 158 5.47 11.63 2.37
C ASP A 158 4.33 12.59 2.77
N GLN A 159 3.76 13.27 1.78
CA GLN A 159 2.65 14.20 1.95
C GLN A 159 1.27 13.53 1.78
N MET A 160 1.22 12.35 1.15
CA MET A 160 -0.01 11.59 0.95
C MET A 160 -0.37 10.78 2.20
N THR A 161 0.61 10.08 2.76
CA THR A 161 0.48 9.27 3.98
C THR A 161 1.63 9.59 4.94
N PRO A 162 1.58 10.74 5.62
CA PRO A 162 2.66 11.15 6.51
C PRO A 162 2.92 10.11 7.61
N PRO A 163 4.18 9.88 8.02
CA PRO A 163 4.54 8.84 8.99
C PRO A 163 3.72 8.85 10.28
N LYS A 164 3.30 10.03 10.74
CA LYS A 164 2.44 10.17 11.93
C LYS A 164 1.07 9.49 11.77
N ALA A 165 0.56 9.40 10.54
CA ALA A 165 -0.73 8.78 10.27
C ALA A 165 -0.70 7.23 10.33
N ALA A 166 0.48 6.61 10.39
CA ALA A 166 0.64 5.18 10.62
C ALA A 166 0.76 4.82 12.12
N GLN A 167 0.89 5.82 13.02
CA GLN A 167 1.25 5.58 14.41
C GLN A 167 0.20 4.72 15.14
N GLY A 168 -1.09 4.97 14.94
CA GLY A 168 -2.16 4.17 15.55
C GLY A 168 -2.12 2.69 15.13
N LEU A 169 -1.79 2.40 13.86
CA LEU A 169 -1.62 1.03 13.38
C LEU A 169 -0.40 0.36 14.03
N ILE A 170 0.71 1.08 14.17
CA ILE A 170 1.94 0.58 14.82
C ILE A 170 1.65 0.22 16.28
N GLU A 171 0.95 1.09 17.00
CA GLU A 171 0.57 0.87 18.40
C GLU A 171 -0.42 -0.29 18.55
N ALA A 172 -1.43 -0.38 17.68
CA ALA A 172 -2.38 -1.49 17.67
C ALA A 172 -1.70 -2.85 17.43
N ALA A 173 -0.74 -2.92 16.49
CA ALA A 173 0.01 -4.14 16.22
C ALA A 173 0.88 -4.55 17.40
N ARG A 174 1.57 -3.59 18.04
CA ARG A 174 2.39 -3.84 19.24
C ARG A 174 1.55 -4.30 20.42
N ALA A 175 0.42 -3.64 20.66
CA ALA A 175 -0.52 -4.01 21.72
C ALA A 175 -1.11 -5.42 21.53
N ALA A 176 -1.22 -5.88 20.29
CA ALA A 176 -1.61 -7.25 19.93
C ALA A 176 -0.46 -8.28 20.05
N GLY A 177 0.72 -7.87 20.55
CA GLY A 177 1.88 -8.78 20.72
C GLY A 177 2.61 -9.12 19.43
N ARG A 178 2.35 -8.42 18.31
CA ARG A 178 3.01 -8.70 17.03
C ARG A 178 4.45 -8.17 17.02
N THR A 179 5.32 -8.85 16.29
CA THR A 179 6.63 -8.30 15.93
C THR A 179 6.44 -7.15 14.94
N VAL A 180 6.86 -5.94 15.34
CA VAL A 180 6.68 -4.71 14.56
C VAL A 180 8.01 -4.06 14.27
N GLU A 181 8.32 -3.89 12.99
CA GLU A 181 9.48 -3.14 12.52
C GLU A 181 9.03 -1.86 11.79
N VAL A 182 9.83 -0.82 11.89
CA VAL A 182 9.57 0.46 11.20
C VAL A 182 10.84 0.93 10.52
N SER A 183 10.81 0.97 9.20
CA SER A 183 11.86 1.56 8.36
C SER A 183 11.42 2.95 7.91
N ARG A 184 12.25 3.97 8.14
CA ARG A 184 12.03 5.35 7.66
C ARG A 184 13.00 5.66 6.54
N VAL A 185 12.45 6.10 5.41
CA VAL A 185 13.22 6.42 4.21
C VAL A 185 13.04 7.91 3.90
N PRO A 186 14.10 8.70 3.63
CA PRO A 186 13.99 10.15 3.43
C PRO A 186 13.47 10.54 2.03
N VAL A 187 12.28 10.04 1.68
CA VAL A 187 11.59 10.23 0.39
C VAL A 187 10.10 10.45 0.60
N GLY A 188 9.37 10.71 -0.49
CA GLY A 188 7.92 10.86 -0.51
C GLY A 188 7.15 9.55 -0.48
N HIS A 189 5.98 9.56 -1.13
CA HIS A 189 5.03 8.43 -1.15
C HIS A 189 5.46 7.27 -2.06
N HIS A 190 6.28 7.53 -3.08
CA HIS A 190 6.74 6.52 -4.01
C HIS A 190 8.09 5.92 -3.60
N GLN A 191 8.17 5.34 -2.39
CA GLN A 191 9.41 4.78 -1.81
C GLN A 191 10.14 3.85 -2.77
N MET A 192 9.40 2.99 -3.51
CA MET A 192 9.97 2.02 -4.46
C MET A 192 10.68 2.68 -5.64
N THR A 193 10.31 3.91 -6.00
CA THR A 193 10.92 4.62 -7.14
C THR A 193 11.82 5.78 -6.72
N GLU A 194 11.62 6.34 -5.54
CA GLU A 194 12.45 7.42 -5.02
C GLU A 194 13.68 6.90 -4.27
N ALA A 195 13.57 5.72 -3.63
CA ALA A 195 14.66 5.04 -2.93
C ALA A 195 14.54 3.51 -3.09
N PRO A 196 14.74 2.98 -4.32
CA PRO A 196 14.56 1.56 -4.61
C PRO A 196 15.43 0.65 -3.75
N ASP A 197 16.71 0.97 -3.59
CA ASP A 197 17.65 0.15 -2.83
C ASP A 197 17.29 0.11 -1.34
N ALA A 198 17.02 1.27 -0.73
CA ALA A 198 16.63 1.32 0.68
C ALA A 198 15.32 0.56 0.93
N THR A 199 14.36 0.70 0.02
CA THR A 199 13.10 -0.04 0.08
C THR A 199 13.32 -1.54 -0.09
N LEU A 200 14.10 -1.96 -1.09
CA LEU A 200 14.44 -3.36 -1.34
C LEU A 200 15.14 -3.99 -0.14
N PHE A 201 16.14 -3.32 0.44
CA PHE A 201 16.88 -3.84 1.57
C PHE A 201 15.98 -3.99 2.80
N ALA A 202 15.14 -3.01 3.10
CA ALA A 202 14.17 -3.12 4.19
C ALA A 202 13.24 -4.33 4.03
N LEU A 203 12.70 -4.54 2.82
CA LEU A 203 11.85 -5.69 2.52
C LEU A 203 12.61 -7.01 2.63
N ARG A 204 13.77 -7.10 1.96
CA ARG A 204 14.59 -8.32 1.94
C ARG A 204 14.99 -8.75 3.34
N ASP A 205 15.51 -7.81 4.13
CA ASP A 205 16.04 -8.12 5.47
C ASP A 205 14.90 -8.53 6.42
N PHE A 206 13.71 -7.96 6.26
CA PHE A 206 12.53 -8.36 7.00
C PHE A 206 12.00 -9.74 6.59
N LEU A 207 11.87 -10.00 5.29
CA LEU A 207 11.30 -11.24 4.77
C LEU A 207 12.23 -12.47 4.95
N GLN A 208 13.54 -12.26 5.04
CA GLN A 208 14.51 -13.33 5.27
C GLN A 208 14.57 -13.79 6.74
N ARG A 209 14.04 -13.00 7.67
CA ARG A 209 13.96 -13.41 9.07
C ARG A 209 12.84 -14.45 9.22
N LYS A 210 13.18 -15.63 9.72
CA LYS A 210 12.16 -16.63 10.04
C LYS A 210 11.19 -16.02 11.05
N ALA A 211 9.90 -16.10 10.77
CA ALA A 211 8.89 -15.77 11.76
C ALA A 211 9.18 -16.60 13.01
N ALA A 212 9.32 -15.94 14.16
CA ALA A 212 9.45 -16.67 15.42
C ALA A 212 8.23 -17.57 15.57
N PRO A 213 8.39 -18.85 15.99
CA PRO A 213 7.24 -19.71 16.23
C PRO A 213 6.31 -19.01 17.22
N ALA A 214 5.01 -18.99 16.89
CA ALA A 214 4.01 -18.47 17.79
C ALA A 214 4.18 -19.16 19.14
N LEU A 215 4.36 -18.37 20.21
CA LEU A 215 4.32 -18.92 21.56
C LEU A 215 2.98 -19.66 21.70
N ALA A 216 3.06 -20.98 21.89
CA ALA A 216 1.89 -21.79 22.19
C ALA A 216 1.27 -21.25 23.49
N ALA A 217 0.03 -20.79 23.39
CA ALA A 217 -0.77 -20.34 24.53
C ALA A 217 -1.27 -21.53 25.35
#